data_5ab9274c857cf1b765c7b2e01fba3b9a
#
_entry.id   5ab9274c857cf1b765c7b2e01fba3b9a
#
_cell.length_a   1.000
_cell.length_b   1.000
_cell.length_c   1.000
_cell.angle_alpha   90.00
_cell.angle_beta   90.00
_cell.angle_gamma   90.00
#
_symmetry.space_group_name_H-M   'P 1'
#
loop_
_entity.id
_entity.type
_entity.pdbx_description
1 polymer ?
#
loop_
_entity_poly.entity_id
_entity_poly.type
_entity_poly.pdbx_seq_one_letter_code
_entity_poly.pdbx_strand_id
1 'polypeptide(L)'
;VLNQYTAFQTNESHWKKGLSQVVKNTGLQGRWQQLGESPKIICDTAHNTHGLTIVLQQIQKEVFDSLHIVLGVVNDKDLNEVLPLFPKNAIYYFCKPSIPRGLDASILAQKASLYGLNGKIYNSVSVAYAQAKQQNCG
;
A
#
# COMPACT_ATOMS: atom_id res chain seq x y z
N VAL A 1 -29.41 8.52 -3.76
CA VAL A 1 -29.56 8.51 -5.23
C VAL A 1 -30.23 7.21 -5.68
N LEU A 2 -29.76 6.02 -5.25
CA LEU A 2 -30.33 4.72 -5.65
C LEU A 2 -31.81 4.53 -5.19
N ASN A 3 -32.21 5.14 -4.08
CA ASN A 3 -33.58 5.06 -3.58
C ASN A 3 -34.59 5.91 -4.39
N GLN A 4 -34.14 6.72 -5.33
CA GLN A 4 -35.01 7.45 -6.25
C GLN A 4 -35.48 6.59 -7.43
N TYR A 5 -34.84 5.46 -7.67
CA TYR A 5 -35.23 4.50 -8.70
C TYR A 5 -35.92 3.32 -8.02
N THR A 6 -37.21 3.29 -8.08
CA THR A 6 -38.18 2.49 -7.33
C THR A 6 -38.02 0.96 -7.35
N ALA A 7 -37.06 0.41 -8.10
CA ALA A 7 -36.83 -1.02 -8.19
C ALA A 7 -35.90 -1.59 -7.08
N PHE A 8 -35.16 -0.74 -6.33
CA PHE A 8 -34.19 -1.19 -5.33
C PHE A 8 -34.35 -0.44 -4.01
N GLN A 9 -34.98 -1.08 -3.05
CA GLN A 9 -34.97 -0.58 -1.67
C GLN A 9 -33.69 -1.04 -0.98
N THR A 10 -32.80 -0.12 -0.66
CA THR A 10 -31.57 -0.38 0.11
C THR A 10 -31.71 0.22 1.50
N ASN A 11 -31.31 -0.53 2.52
CA ASN A 11 -31.23 -0.05 3.90
C ASN A 11 -29.78 0.10 4.34
N GLU A 12 -29.56 0.68 5.51
CA GLU A 12 -28.22 0.94 6.04
C GLU A 12 -27.39 -0.33 6.22
N SER A 13 -27.99 -1.45 6.58
CA SER A 13 -27.32 -2.74 6.72
C SER A 13 -26.81 -3.28 5.38
N HIS A 14 -27.56 -3.07 4.30
CA HIS A 14 -27.13 -3.46 2.95
C HIS A 14 -25.91 -2.66 2.49
N TRP A 15 -25.85 -1.37 2.79
CA TRP A 15 -24.71 -0.52 2.45
C TRP A 15 -23.46 -0.94 3.22
N LYS A 16 -23.60 -1.11 4.54
CA LYS A 16 -22.49 -1.52 5.41
C LYS A 16 -21.94 -2.89 4.99
N LYS A 17 -22.82 -3.86 4.71
CA LYS A 17 -22.41 -5.18 4.25
C LYS A 17 -21.76 -5.14 2.86
N GLY A 18 -22.33 -4.38 1.92
CA GLY A 18 -21.79 -4.22 0.58
C GLY A 18 -20.39 -3.59 0.61
N LEU A 19 -20.21 -2.51 1.38
CA LEU A 19 -18.92 -1.81 1.51
C LEU A 19 -17.87 -2.66 2.24
N SER A 20 -18.25 -3.37 3.30
CA SER A 20 -17.31 -4.22 4.06
C SER A 20 -16.85 -5.46 3.25
N GLN A 21 -17.63 -5.89 2.28
CA GLN A 21 -17.33 -7.06 1.46
C GLN A 21 -16.95 -6.72 0.01
N VAL A 22 -16.70 -5.44 -0.30
CA VAL A 22 -16.44 -4.98 -1.66
C VAL A 22 -15.31 -5.75 -2.34
N VAL A 23 -14.21 -5.97 -1.65
CA VAL A 23 -13.06 -6.74 -2.19
C VAL A 23 -13.46 -8.18 -2.52
N LYS A 24 -14.19 -8.83 -1.60
CA LYS A 24 -14.66 -10.22 -1.77
C LYS A 24 -15.70 -10.35 -2.90
N ASN A 25 -16.62 -9.39 -2.98
CA ASN A 25 -17.75 -9.46 -3.92
C ASN A 25 -17.38 -9.01 -5.34
N THR A 26 -16.38 -8.14 -5.48
CA THR A 26 -16.00 -7.54 -6.77
C THR A 26 -14.65 -8.01 -7.29
N GLY A 27 -13.89 -8.77 -6.49
CA GLY A 27 -12.51 -9.15 -6.82
C GLY A 27 -11.54 -7.96 -6.88
N LEU A 28 -11.91 -6.81 -6.32
CA LEU A 28 -11.06 -5.62 -6.30
C LEU A 28 -9.78 -5.91 -5.52
N GLN A 29 -8.65 -5.89 -6.23
CA GLN A 29 -7.33 -6.16 -5.68
C GLN A 29 -6.59 -4.87 -5.34
N GLY A 30 -5.63 -4.98 -4.37
CA GLY A 30 -4.74 -3.87 -4.03
C GLY A 30 -5.42 -2.73 -3.26
N ARG A 31 -6.48 -3.00 -2.51
CA ARG A 31 -7.10 -2.07 -1.56
C ARG A 31 -7.14 -2.70 -0.18
N TRP A 32 -6.15 -2.39 0.66
CA TRP A 32 -5.98 -3.02 1.98
C TRP A 32 -6.12 -4.55 1.92
N GLN A 33 -5.56 -5.13 0.85
CA GLN A 33 -5.72 -6.55 0.58
C GLN A 33 -4.76 -7.36 1.44
N GLN A 34 -5.27 -8.20 2.31
CA GLN A 34 -4.45 -9.11 3.10
C GLN A 34 -4.01 -10.30 2.23
N LEU A 35 -2.70 -10.46 2.07
CA LEU A 35 -2.05 -11.52 1.30
C LEU A 35 -1.48 -12.63 2.19
N GLY A 36 -1.31 -12.39 3.48
CA GLY A 36 -0.77 -13.34 4.45
C GLY A 36 -1.14 -12.97 5.88
N GLU A 37 -1.12 -13.96 6.77
CA GLU A 37 -1.47 -13.79 8.19
C GLU A 37 -0.25 -13.84 9.12
N SER A 38 0.74 -14.65 8.78
CA SER A 38 1.96 -14.81 9.59
C SER A 38 3.19 -14.92 8.67
N PRO A 39 3.92 -13.84 8.47
CA PRO A 39 3.63 -12.47 8.90
C PRO A 39 2.36 -11.88 8.25
N LYS A 40 1.75 -10.89 8.88
CA LYS A 40 0.63 -10.14 8.28
C LYS A 40 1.15 -9.33 7.10
N ILE A 41 0.63 -9.62 5.92
CA ILE A 41 1.03 -8.97 4.67
C ILE A 41 -0.17 -8.26 4.08
N ILE A 42 -0.02 -6.97 3.83
CA ILE A 42 -1.06 -6.11 3.25
C ILE A 42 -0.54 -5.50 1.96
N CYS A 43 -1.36 -5.56 0.91
CA CYS A 43 -1.12 -4.90 -0.36
C CYS A 43 -2.12 -3.76 -0.55
N ASP A 44 -1.60 -2.58 -0.91
CA ASP A 44 -2.43 -1.43 -1.29
C ASP A 44 -1.83 -0.71 -2.49
N THR A 45 -2.70 -0.18 -3.35
CA THR A 45 -2.32 0.57 -4.55
C THR A 45 -2.55 2.07 -4.42
N ALA A 46 -2.72 2.58 -3.21
CA ALA A 46 -2.81 4.01 -2.95
C ALA A 46 -1.57 4.73 -3.52
N HIS A 47 -1.80 5.75 -4.29
CA HIS A 47 -0.76 6.44 -5.07
C HIS A 47 -0.89 7.97 -5.04
N ASN A 48 -1.82 8.50 -4.28
CA ASN A 48 -1.98 9.93 -4.04
C ASN A 48 -1.96 10.22 -2.53
N THR A 49 -1.74 11.47 -2.17
CA THR A 49 -1.63 11.94 -0.79
C THR A 49 -2.81 11.49 0.08
N HIS A 50 -4.04 11.65 -0.42
CA HIS A 50 -5.23 11.29 0.33
C HIS A 50 -5.32 9.77 0.59
N GLY A 51 -5.16 8.95 -0.44
CA GLY A 51 -5.20 7.48 -0.32
C GLY A 51 -4.09 6.96 0.60
N LEU A 52 -2.86 7.47 0.43
CA LEU A 52 -1.72 7.09 1.29
C LEU A 52 -1.94 7.49 2.75
N THR A 53 -2.51 8.67 3.02
CA THR A 53 -2.84 9.08 4.39
C THR A 53 -3.78 8.07 5.06
N ILE A 54 -4.82 7.62 4.36
CA ILE A 54 -5.76 6.62 4.88
C ILE A 54 -5.04 5.29 5.18
N VAL A 55 -4.24 4.79 4.23
CA VAL A 55 -3.49 3.54 4.39
C VAL A 55 -2.53 3.62 5.58
N LEU A 56 -1.77 4.70 5.69
CA LEU A 56 -0.80 4.88 6.78
C LEU A 56 -1.48 5.02 8.14
N GLN A 57 -2.65 5.67 8.21
CA GLN A 57 -3.47 5.71 9.43
C GLN A 57 -4.01 4.31 9.82
N GLN A 58 -4.32 3.47 8.84
CA GLN A 58 -4.72 2.08 9.12
C GLN A 58 -3.54 1.27 9.63
N ILE A 59 -2.34 1.42 9.05
CA ILE A 59 -1.11 0.77 9.53
C ILE A 59 -0.84 1.13 11.00
N GLN A 60 -1.00 2.39 11.39
CA GLN A 60 -0.77 2.84 12.76
C GLN A 60 -1.71 2.19 13.80
N LYS A 61 -2.85 1.64 13.38
CA LYS A 61 -3.79 0.91 14.25
C LYS A 61 -3.46 -0.57 14.40
N GLU A 62 -2.56 -1.07 13.58
CA GLU A 62 -2.09 -2.45 13.65
C GLU A 62 -1.03 -2.60 14.75
N VAL A 63 -1.02 -3.77 15.39
CA VAL A 63 0.02 -4.14 16.37
C VAL A 63 1.11 -4.91 15.63
N PHE A 64 2.34 -4.44 15.69
CA PHE A 64 3.50 -5.08 15.05
C PHE A 64 4.79 -4.73 15.81
N ASP A 65 5.75 -5.64 15.79
CA ASP A 65 7.10 -5.42 16.35
C ASP A 65 7.98 -4.65 15.36
N SER A 66 7.84 -4.93 14.07
CA SER A 66 8.56 -4.26 12.99
C SER A 66 7.65 -4.03 11.78
N LEU A 67 7.82 -2.89 11.11
CA LEU A 67 7.11 -2.55 9.90
C LEU A 67 8.06 -2.62 8.70
N HIS A 68 7.72 -3.46 7.73
CA HIS A 68 8.46 -3.63 6.48
C HIS A 68 7.63 -3.08 5.32
N ILE A 69 8.19 -2.17 4.54
CA ILE A 69 7.49 -1.50 3.44
C ILE A 69 8.22 -1.77 2.12
N VAL A 70 7.58 -2.54 1.24
CA VAL A 70 8.00 -2.68 -0.16
C VAL A 70 7.40 -1.54 -0.95
N LEU A 71 8.25 -0.64 -1.45
CA LEU A 71 7.81 0.59 -2.12
C LEU A 71 8.33 0.68 -3.55
N GLY A 72 7.41 0.77 -4.48
CA GLY A 72 7.66 1.09 -5.89
C GLY A 72 6.66 2.11 -6.38
N VAL A 73 7.09 3.08 -7.19
CA VAL A 73 6.25 4.17 -7.68
C VAL A 73 6.41 4.37 -9.17
N VAL A 74 5.51 5.14 -9.78
CA VAL A 74 5.57 5.55 -11.18
C VAL A 74 6.19 6.94 -11.32
N ASN A 75 6.78 7.22 -12.50
CA ASN A 75 7.53 8.45 -12.78
C ASN A 75 6.70 9.74 -12.71
N ASP A 76 5.38 9.64 -12.88
CA ASP A 76 4.47 10.78 -12.96
C ASP A 76 3.97 11.28 -11.59
N LYS A 77 4.55 10.80 -10.50
CA LYS A 77 4.14 11.18 -9.14
C LYS A 77 5.03 12.26 -8.53
N ASP A 78 4.40 13.22 -7.87
CA ASP A 78 5.12 14.16 -7.02
C ASP A 78 5.52 13.47 -5.71
N LEU A 79 6.76 13.00 -5.68
CA LEU A 79 7.31 12.30 -4.53
C LEU A 79 7.52 13.23 -3.32
N ASN A 80 7.62 14.56 -3.55
CA ASN A 80 7.79 15.52 -2.45
C ASN A 80 6.52 15.65 -1.61
N GLU A 81 5.36 15.36 -2.19
CA GLU A 81 4.09 15.36 -1.45
C GLU A 81 3.84 14.05 -0.69
N VAL A 82 4.29 12.92 -1.24
CA VAL A 82 3.94 11.61 -0.70
C VAL A 82 4.99 11.02 0.24
N LEU A 83 6.29 11.20 -0.04
CA LEU A 83 7.36 10.63 0.77
C LEU A 83 7.36 11.11 2.23
N PRO A 84 7.06 12.40 2.54
CA PRO A 84 6.99 12.87 3.92
C PRO A 84 5.93 12.18 4.79
N LEU A 85 4.93 11.53 4.16
CA LEU A 85 3.85 10.84 4.88
C LEU A 85 4.31 9.50 5.48
N PHE A 86 5.33 8.89 4.90
CA PHE A 86 5.78 7.56 5.29
C PHE A 86 6.50 7.53 6.64
N PRO A 87 6.32 6.47 7.45
CA PRO A 87 6.94 6.35 8.77
C PRO A 87 8.46 6.16 8.67
N LYS A 88 9.23 6.95 9.42
CA LYS A 88 10.70 6.88 9.41
C LYS A 88 11.26 5.65 10.12
N ASN A 89 10.47 5.03 11.00
CA ASN A 89 10.85 3.84 11.77
C ASN A 89 10.53 2.51 11.08
N ALA A 90 10.19 2.54 9.79
CA ALA A 90 9.99 1.34 9.00
C ALA A 90 11.26 0.91 8.25
N ILE A 91 11.34 -0.36 7.87
CA ILE A 91 12.39 -0.93 7.03
C ILE A 91 11.91 -0.91 5.58
N TYR A 92 12.63 -0.19 4.70
CA TYR A 92 12.21 0.00 3.32
C TYR A 92 12.92 -0.93 2.35
N TYR A 93 12.15 -1.40 1.37
CA TYR A 93 12.57 -2.21 0.23
C TYR A 93 12.16 -1.48 -1.05
N PHE A 94 13.04 -0.63 -1.56
CA PHE A 94 12.77 0.17 -2.75
C PHE A 94 12.89 -0.71 -3.99
N CYS A 95 11.90 -0.68 -4.87
CA CYS A 95 11.88 -1.50 -6.07
C CYS A 95 11.29 -0.75 -7.27
N LYS A 96 11.62 -1.25 -8.46
CA LYS A 96 11.05 -0.75 -9.71
C LYS A 96 9.81 -1.58 -10.06
N PRO A 97 8.61 -0.97 -10.25
CA PRO A 97 7.46 -1.67 -10.80
C PRO A 97 7.73 -2.15 -12.24
N SER A 98 7.23 -3.36 -12.57
CA SER A 98 7.39 -3.98 -13.90
C SER A 98 6.42 -3.38 -14.93
N ILE A 99 6.35 -2.06 -15.00
CA ILE A 99 5.53 -1.32 -15.96
C ILE A 99 6.38 -0.25 -16.64
N PRO A 100 6.07 0.17 -17.88
CA PRO A 100 6.89 1.12 -18.64
C PRO A 100 7.20 2.44 -17.92
N ARG A 101 6.28 2.91 -17.07
CA ARG A 101 6.42 4.14 -16.29
C ARG A 101 6.96 3.93 -14.88
N GLY A 102 7.45 2.72 -14.56
CA GLY A 102 8.04 2.44 -13.25
C GLY A 102 9.28 3.29 -13.01
N LEU A 103 9.30 4.04 -11.90
CA LEU A 103 10.47 4.82 -11.48
C LEU A 103 11.60 3.87 -11.11
N ASP A 104 12.83 4.25 -11.47
CA ASP A 104 14.02 3.52 -11.05
C ASP A 104 14.15 3.50 -9.51
N ALA A 105 14.48 2.31 -8.97
CA ALA A 105 14.53 2.13 -7.52
C ALA A 105 15.66 2.92 -6.85
N SER A 106 16.75 3.21 -7.56
CA SER A 106 17.85 4.03 -7.04
C SER A 106 17.44 5.50 -6.93
N ILE A 107 16.71 6.01 -7.90
CA ILE A 107 16.16 7.38 -7.88
C ILE A 107 15.15 7.51 -6.74
N LEU A 108 14.27 6.51 -6.58
CA LEU A 108 13.31 6.47 -5.49
C LEU A 108 14.01 6.48 -4.12
N ALA A 109 15.00 5.61 -3.93
CA ALA A 109 15.77 5.52 -2.69
C ALA A 109 16.51 6.83 -2.36
N GLN A 110 17.13 7.47 -3.37
CA GLN A 110 17.80 8.76 -3.21
C GLN A 110 16.83 9.85 -2.75
N LYS A 111 15.66 9.94 -3.37
CA LYS A 111 14.63 10.91 -2.96
C LYS A 111 14.07 10.59 -1.58
N ALA A 112 13.83 9.31 -1.27
CA ALA A 112 13.33 8.86 0.02
C ALA A 112 14.29 9.18 1.17
N SER A 113 15.60 9.08 0.94
CA SER A 113 16.62 9.39 1.95
C SER A 113 16.58 10.85 2.42
N LEU A 114 16.16 11.80 1.56
CA LEU A 114 15.96 13.20 1.93
C LEU A 114 14.90 13.39 3.01
N TYR A 115 13.97 12.44 3.13
CA TYR A 115 12.91 12.44 4.14
C TYR A 115 13.19 11.47 5.30
N GLY A 116 14.40 10.91 5.36
CA GLY A 116 14.82 9.99 6.41
C GLY A 116 14.28 8.56 6.24
N LEU A 117 13.84 8.21 5.04
CA LEU A 117 13.37 6.86 4.71
C LEU A 117 14.55 6.06 4.17
N ASN A 118 15.08 5.14 4.98
CA ASN A 118 16.26 4.37 4.64
C ASN A 118 15.91 2.91 4.35
N GLY A 119 16.53 2.33 3.33
CA GLY A 119 16.25 0.96 2.93
C GLY A 119 17.19 0.44 1.85
N LYS A 120 16.93 -0.79 1.41
CA LYS A 120 17.69 -1.46 0.35
C LYS A 120 16.98 -1.34 -0.99
N ILE A 121 17.76 -1.42 -2.06
CA ILE A 121 17.31 -1.29 -3.45
C ILE A 121 17.23 -2.69 -4.09
N TYR A 122 16.15 -2.95 -4.82
CA TYR A 122 15.89 -4.22 -5.49
C TYR A 122 15.43 -4.00 -6.93
N ASN A 123 15.78 -4.92 -7.81
CA ASN A 123 15.51 -4.81 -9.26
C ASN A 123 14.02 -5.02 -9.60
N SER A 124 13.26 -5.66 -8.72
CA SER A 124 11.84 -5.93 -8.97
C SER A 124 11.03 -5.99 -7.67
N VAL A 125 9.72 -5.83 -7.81
CA VAL A 125 8.77 -5.97 -6.69
C VAL A 125 8.83 -7.38 -6.09
N SER A 126 8.93 -8.42 -6.92
CA SER A 126 8.97 -9.82 -6.46
C SER A 126 10.20 -10.12 -5.60
N VAL A 127 11.38 -9.61 -5.99
CA VAL A 127 12.61 -9.78 -5.22
C VAL A 127 12.54 -9.00 -3.90
N ALA A 128 12.09 -7.76 -3.94
CA ALA A 128 11.90 -6.93 -2.74
C ALA A 128 10.92 -7.58 -1.74
N TYR A 129 9.81 -8.09 -2.24
CA TYR A 129 8.81 -8.80 -1.44
C TYR A 129 9.37 -10.07 -0.81
N ALA A 130 10.09 -10.91 -1.58
CA ALA A 130 10.70 -12.12 -1.06
C ALA A 130 11.70 -11.81 0.07
N GLN A 131 12.52 -10.78 -0.08
CA GLN A 131 13.48 -10.34 0.93
C GLN A 131 12.78 -9.79 2.19
N ALA A 132 11.73 -8.99 2.03
CA ALA A 132 10.95 -8.48 3.15
C ALA A 132 10.32 -9.63 3.95
N LYS A 133 9.79 -10.64 3.26
CA LYS A 133 9.20 -11.83 3.89
C LYS A 133 10.23 -12.67 4.65
N GLN A 134 11.44 -12.86 4.12
CA GLN A 134 12.50 -13.63 4.77
C GLN A 134 12.98 -12.96 6.08
N GLN A 135 13.06 -11.64 6.12
CA GLN A 135 13.52 -10.92 7.32
C GLN A 135 12.49 -10.90 8.46
N ASN A 136 11.23 -11.18 8.17
CA ASN A 136 10.15 -11.31 9.16
C ASN A 136 10.00 -12.74 9.74
N CYS A 137 10.73 -13.71 9.23
CA CYS A 137 10.68 -15.11 9.67
C CYS A 137 11.85 -15.47 10.61
N GLY A 138 12.60 -14.46 11.07
CA GLY A 138 13.72 -14.63 12.01
C GLY A 138 13.35 -14.24 13.42
#